data_11bc2fafacbbf0984c4a98c0872355a4
#
_entry.id   11bc2fafacbbf0984c4a98c0872355a4
#
_cell.length_a   1.000
_cell.length_b   1.000
_cell.length_c   1.000
_cell.angle_alpha   90.00
_cell.angle_beta   90.00
_cell.angle_gamma   90.00
#
_symmetry.space_group_name_H-M   'P 1'
#
loop_
_entity.id
_entity.type
_entity.pdbx_description
1 polymer ?
#
loop_
_entity_poly.entity_id
_entity_poly.type
_entity_poly.pdbx_seq_one_letter_code
_entity_poly.pdbx_strand_id
1 'polypeptide(L)'
;MDESFNKELIFRKAIEVDIPNIVKLLADDELGSKRENYKVPLPNSYYDAFQNIVLDKNQELIILENSNKEIIGSLQLTFIPYLTYRGGLRSQIEAVRVHKKFRGKGFGKKILKWAIKR
;
A
#
# COMPACT_ATOMS: atom_id res chain seq x y z
N MET A 1 -5.64 -19.67 -12.85
CA MET A 1 -4.48 -18.78 -12.76
C MET A 1 -3.24 -19.65 -12.60
N ASP A 2 -2.24 -19.40 -13.38
CA ASP A 2 -1.09 -20.28 -13.32
C ASP A 2 -0.17 -19.95 -12.13
N GLU A 3 0.67 -20.90 -11.79
CA GLU A 3 1.56 -20.77 -10.63
C GLU A 3 2.67 -19.74 -10.85
N SER A 4 3.08 -19.51 -12.11
CA SER A 4 4.14 -18.56 -12.39
C SER A 4 3.72 -17.13 -12.03
N PHE A 5 2.45 -16.81 -12.17
CA PHE A 5 1.90 -15.52 -11.78
C PHE A 5 2.14 -15.26 -10.28
N ASN A 6 1.88 -16.26 -9.42
CA ASN A 6 2.08 -16.14 -7.97
C ASN A 6 3.55 -16.05 -7.59
N LYS A 7 4.43 -16.71 -8.33
CA LYS A 7 5.87 -16.73 -8.05
C LYS A 7 6.55 -15.40 -8.35
N GLU A 8 5.92 -14.58 -9.18
CA GLU A 8 6.49 -13.33 -9.66
C GLU A 8 5.94 -12.10 -8.93
N LEU A 9 5.27 -12.31 -7.80
CA LEU A 9 4.75 -11.22 -6.98
C LEU A 9 5.86 -10.62 -6.14
N ILE A 10 5.91 -9.30 -6.10
CA ILE A 10 6.92 -8.56 -5.36
C ILE A 10 6.24 -7.52 -4.46
N PHE A 11 6.58 -7.55 -3.18
CA PHE A 11 6.26 -6.47 -2.25
C PHE A 11 7.47 -5.54 -2.20
N ARG A 12 7.24 -4.27 -2.43
CA ARG A 12 8.31 -3.27 -2.37
C ARG A 12 7.81 -1.94 -1.84
N LYS A 13 8.72 -1.10 -1.37
CA LYS A 13 8.38 0.27 -0.98
C LYS A 13 7.98 1.05 -2.21
N ALA A 14 6.96 1.90 -2.06
CA ALA A 14 6.52 2.80 -3.11
C ALA A 14 7.60 3.85 -3.40
N ILE A 15 7.69 4.24 -4.65
CA ILE A 15 8.50 5.38 -5.09
C ILE A 15 7.57 6.44 -5.67
N GLU A 16 8.11 7.62 -5.94
CA GLU A 16 7.28 8.76 -6.33
C GLU A 16 6.39 8.48 -7.55
N VAL A 17 6.91 7.77 -8.55
CA VAL A 17 6.13 7.46 -9.77
C VAL A 17 4.93 6.57 -9.50
N ASP A 18 4.88 5.88 -8.35
CA ASP A 18 3.75 5.03 -7.98
C ASP A 18 2.56 5.82 -7.43
N ILE A 19 2.79 7.06 -6.99
CA ILE A 19 1.77 7.79 -6.23
C ILE A 19 0.46 7.97 -6.98
N PRO A 20 0.43 8.36 -8.27
CA PRO A 20 -0.84 8.46 -8.98
C PRO A 20 -1.63 7.16 -8.98
N ASN A 21 -0.97 6.02 -9.18
CA ASN A 21 -1.64 4.71 -9.19
C ASN A 21 -2.16 4.33 -7.80
N ILE A 22 -1.42 4.66 -6.75
CA ILE A 22 -1.86 4.39 -5.38
C ILE A 22 -3.09 5.24 -5.04
N VAL A 23 -3.07 6.53 -5.37
CA VAL A 23 -4.23 7.41 -5.11
C VAL A 23 -5.45 6.92 -5.89
N LYS A 24 -5.24 6.43 -7.11
CA LYS A 24 -6.32 5.84 -7.90
C LYS A 24 -6.93 4.63 -7.19
N LEU A 25 -6.10 3.77 -6.57
CA LEU A 25 -6.59 2.65 -5.77
C LEU A 25 -7.39 3.15 -4.56
N LEU A 26 -6.90 4.17 -3.87
CA LEU A 26 -7.59 4.74 -2.71
C LEU A 26 -8.95 5.34 -3.09
N ALA A 27 -9.07 5.90 -4.27
CA ALA A 27 -10.29 6.52 -4.76
C ALA A 27 -11.28 5.53 -5.38
N ASP A 28 -10.91 4.28 -5.53
CA ASP A 28 -11.64 3.28 -6.33
C ASP A 28 -12.70 2.52 -5.52
N ASP A 29 -13.29 3.14 -4.50
CA ASP A 29 -14.45 2.62 -3.81
C ASP A 29 -15.39 3.77 -3.44
N GLU A 30 -16.57 3.44 -2.92
CA GLU A 30 -17.58 4.45 -2.63
C GLU A 30 -17.09 5.50 -1.64
N LEU A 31 -16.46 5.08 -0.55
CA LEU A 31 -15.94 6.01 0.45
C LEU A 31 -14.72 6.75 -0.07
N GLY A 32 -13.81 6.05 -0.72
CA GLY A 32 -12.60 6.64 -1.29
C GLY A 32 -12.90 7.67 -2.35
N SER A 33 -13.89 7.43 -3.22
CA SER A 33 -14.26 8.38 -4.27
C SER A 33 -14.74 9.71 -3.72
N LYS A 34 -15.31 9.71 -2.52
CA LYS A 34 -15.79 10.92 -1.85
C LYS A 34 -14.69 11.62 -1.05
N ARG A 35 -13.73 10.88 -0.55
CA ARG A 35 -12.66 11.37 0.31
C ARG A 35 -11.43 11.82 -0.47
N GLU A 36 -11.08 11.08 -1.53
CA GLU A 36 -9.88 11.34 -2.31
C GLU A 36 -10.16 12.23 -3.51
N ASN A 37 -9.12 12.89 -3.99
CA ASN A 37 -9.21 13.77 -5.15
C ASN A 37 -8.23 13.29 -6.22
N TYR A 38 -8.59 12.18 -6.88
CA TYR A 38 -7.79 11.68 -7.98
C TYR A 38 -8.09 12.48 -9.26
N LYS A 39 -7.08 13.15 -9.77
CA LYS A 39 -7.17 13.89 -11.04
C LYS A 39 -5.78 13.97 -11.67
N VAL A 40 -5.71 14.40 -12.91
CA VAL A 40 -4.43 14.59 -13.63
C VAL A 40 -4.30 16.05 -14.02
N PRO A 41 -3.26 16.76 -13.57
CA PRO A 41 -2.19 16.30 -12.66
C PRO A 41 -2.70 16.08 -11.24
N LEU A 42 -2.03 15.17 -10.54
CA LEU A 42 -2.41 14.85 -9.16
C LEU A 42 -2.15 16.04 -8.23
N PRO A 43 -3.05 16.34 -7.27
CA PRO A 43 -2.80 17.43 -6.31
C PRO A 43 -1.48 17.25 -5.56
N ASN A 44 -0.78 18.36 -5.36
CA ASN A 44 0.52 18.33 -4.68
C ASN A 44 0.46 17.79 -3.26
N SER A 45 -0.70 17.88 -2.60
CA SER A 45 -0.86 17.38 -1.24
C SER A 45 -0.49 15.90 -1.11
N TYR A 46 -0.72 15.10 -2.16
CA TYR A 46 -0.35 13.68 -2.14
C TYR A 46 1.17 13.49 -2.19
N TYR A 47 1.86 14.30 -2.98
CA TYR A 47 3.32 14.23 -3.03
C TYR A 47 3.96 14.73 -1.75
N ASP A 48 3.39 15.76 -1.13
CA ASP A 48 3.85 16.27 0.15
C ASP A 48 3.69 15.21 1.25
N ALA A 49 2.54 14.53 1.26
CA ALA A 49 2.29 13.43 2.20
C ALA A 49 3.28 12.29 1.98
N PHE A 50 3.57 11.96 0.73
CA PHE A 50 4.53 10.92 0.41
C PHE A 50 5.92 11.27 0.94
N GLN A 51 6.36 12.51 0.79
CA GLN A 51 7.65 12.95 1.33
C GLN A 51 7.70 12.80 2.85
N ASN A 52 6.61 13.11 3.54
CA ASN A 52 6.54 12.91 4.99
C ASN A 52 6.67 11.44 5.37
N ILE A 53 6.06 10.55 4.57
CA ILE A 53 6.18 9.11 4.79
C ILE A 53 7.62 8.65 4.59
N VAL A 54 8.26 9.10 3.52
CA VAL A 54 9.65 8.73 3.20
C VAL A 54 10.61 9.16 4.32
N LEU A 55 10.38 10.34 4.89
CA LEU A 55 11.25 10.88 5.94
C LEU A 55 11.01 10.25 7.31
N ASP A 56 9.90 9.56 7.51
CA ASP A 56 9.55 8.95 8.78
C ASP A 56 9.96 7.48 8.79
N LYS A 57 10.97 7.15 9.60
CA LYS A 57 11.48 5.77 9.70
C LYS A 57 10.44 4.76 10.20
N ASN A 58 9.37 5.25 10.82
CA ASN A 58 8.31 4.40 11.35
C ASN A 58 7.14 4.21 10.39
N GLN A 59 7.28 4.68 9.14
CA GLN A 59 6.25 4.56 8.12
C GLN A 59 6.80 3.82 6.90
N GLU A 60 5.96 2.96 6.34
CA GLU A 60 6.26 2.31 5.06
C GLU A 60 5.01 2.33 4.20
N LEU A 61 5.14 2.85 2.99
CA LEU A 61 4.11 2.74 1.97
C LEU A 61 4.56 1.65 1.00
N ILE A 62 3.77 0.60 0.92
CA ILE A 62 4.15 -0.65 0.25
C ILE A 62 3.20 -0.91 -0.91
N ILE A 63 3.76 -1.39 -2.00
CA ILE A 63 2.94 -1.90 -3.11
C ILE A 63 3.25 -3.37 -3.35
N LEU A 64 2.25 -4.06 -3.91
CA LEU A 64 2.38 -5.41 -4.42
C LEU A 64 2.26 -5.32 -5.94
N GLU A 65 3.27 -5.79 -6.66
CA GLU A 65 3.24 -5.78 -8.12
C GLU A 65 3.52 -7.16 -8.70
N ASN A 66 3.09 -7.38 -9.93
CA ASN A 66 3.35 -8.63 -10.64
C ASN A 66 4.54 -8.47 -11.60
N SER A 67 4.85 -9.53 -12.33
CA SER A 67 5.97 -9.54 -13.29
C SER A 67 5.80 -8.54 -14.43
N ASN A 68 4.58 -8.15 -14.73
CA ASN A 68 4.28 -7.14 -15.74
C ASN A 68 4.36 -5.72 -15.18
N LYS A 69 4.81 -5.57 -13.94
CA LYS A 69 4.89 -4.30 -13.22
C LYS A 69 3.54 -3.62 -13.03
N GLU A 70 2.46 -4.40 -13.07
CA GLU A 70 1.15 -3.91 -12.71
C GLU A 70 1.01 -3.85 -11.19
N ILE A 71 0.47 -2.76 -10.67
CA ILE A 71 0.21 -2.63 -9.23
C ILE A 71 -1.07 -3.39 -8.90
N ILE A 72 -0.92 -4.47 -8.14
CA ILE A 72 -2.04 -5.30 -7.69
C ILE A 72 -2.71 -4.70 -6.47
N GLY A 73 -1.91 -4.13 -5.57
CA GLY A 73 -2.43 -3.57 -4.34
C GLY A 73 -1.44 -2.69 -3.62
N SER A 74 -1.89 -2.08 -2.53
CA SER A 74 -1.07 -1.21 -1.70
C SER A 74 -1.51 -1.27 -0.25
N LEU A 75 -0.63 -0.84 0.66
CA LEU A 75 -0.93 -0.70 2.08
C LEU A 75 0.07 0.28 2.70
N GLN A 76 -0.30 0.79 3.87
CA GLN A 76 0.62 1.60 4.67
C GLN A 76 0.83 0.93 6.02
N LEU A 77 2.09 0.84 6.45
CA LEU A 77 2.47 0.33 7.76
C LEU A 77 3.00 1.45 8.63
N THR A 78 2.54 1.48 9.87
CA THR A 78 3.05 2.38 10.89
C THR A 78 3.63 1.53 12.02
N PHE A 79 4.87 1.80 12.41
CA PHE A 79 5.52 1.11 13.51
C PHE A 79 5.49 2.04 14.73
N ILE A 80 4.84 1.58 15.80
CA ILE A 80 4.61 2.41 16.99
C ILE A 80 5.43 1.84 18.15
N PRO A 81 6.54 2.52 18.53
CA PRO A 81 7.32 2.09 19.69
C PRO A 81 6.62 2.48 21.00
N TYR A 82 6.79 1.67 22.03
CA TYR A 82 6.33 2.02 23.36
C TYR A 82 7.18 1.35 24.43
N LEU A 83 7.03 1.87 25.67
CA LEU A 83 7.82 1.37 26.79
C LEU A 83 7.33 0.01 27.30
N THR A 84 6.02 -0.21 27.28
CA THR A 84 5.44 -1.47 27.74
C THR A 84 5.95 -2.65 26.91
N TYR A 85 5.79 -3.85 27.42
CA TYR A 85 6.31 -5.05 26.76
C TYR A 85 7.81 -4.96 26.48
N ARG A 86 8.56 -4.38 27.44
CA ARG A 86 10.04 -4.24 27.38
C ARG A 86 10.50 -3.38 26.19
N GLY A 87 9.79 -2.28 25.92
CA GLY A 87 10.13 -1.44 24.78
C GLY A 87 9.66 -2.04 23.47
N GLY A 88 8.47 -2.60 23.45
CA GLY A 88 7.92 -3.26 22.28
C GLY A 88 7.65 -2.34 21.11
N LEU A 89 7.42 -2.95 19.96
CA LEU A 89 7.07 -2.25 18.73
C LEU A 89 5.78 -2.89 18.19
N ARG A 90 4.76 -2.06 17.96
CA ARG A 90 3.50 -2.50 17.36
C ARG A 90 3.38 -1.96 15.94
N SER A 91 2.91 -2.79 15.03
CA SER A 91 2.60 -2.33 13.68
C SER A 91 1.10 -2.08 13.53
N GLN A 92 0.78 -1.03 12.79
CA GLN A 92 -0.58 -0.70 12.40
C GLN A 92 -0.68 -0.78 10.88
N ILE A 93 -1.66 -1.51 10.40
CA ILE A 93 -1.88 -1.72 8.96
C ILE A 93 -3.05 -0.85 8.55
N GLU A 94 -2.82 0.02 7.58
CA GLU A 94 -3.85 0.96 7.11
C GLU A 94 -3.97 0.95 5.59
N ALA A 95 -5.12 1.37 5.12
CA ALA A 95 -5.38 1.65 3.72
C ALA A 95 -5.04 0.48 2.79
N VAL A 96 -5.34 -0.75 3.23
CA VAL A 96 -5.15 -1.92 2.37
C VAL A 96 -6.11 -1.83 1.18
N ARG A 97 -5.56 -1.88 -0.04
CA ARG A 97 -6.35 -1.84 -1.26
C ARG A 97 -5.86 -2.88 -2.25
N VAL A 98 -6.80 -3.45 -2.99
CA VAL A 98 -6.52 -4.37 -4.10
C VAL A 98 -7.18 -3.79 -5.35
N HIS A 99 -6.42 -3.72 -6.44
CA HIS A 99 -6.94 -3.22 -7.71
C HIS A 99 -8.12 -4.08 -8.16
N LYS A 100 -9.19 -3.43 -8.65
CA LYS A 100 -10.45 -4.11 -9.02
C LYS A 100 -10.25 -5.28 -9.96
N LYS A 101 -9.29 -5.20 -10.88
CA LYS A 101 -8.94 -6.27 -11.82
C LYS A 101 -8.50 -7.55 -11.10
N PHE A 102 -7.96 -7.42 -9.90
CA PHE A 102 -7.38 -8.53 -9.14
C PHE A 102 -8.20 -8.92 -7.91
N ARG A 103 -9.33 -8.27 -7.67
CA ARG A 103 -10.18 -8.61 -6.51
C ARG A 103 -10.80 -10.00 -6.66
N GLY A 104 -11.10 -10.63 -5.51
CA GLY A 104 -11.70 -11.96 -5.48
C GLY A 104 -10.72 -13.09 -5.73
N LYS A 105 -9.42 -12.81 -5.72
CA LYS A 105 -8.37 -13.80 -5.99
C LYS A 105 -7.46 -14.07 -4.80
N GLY A 106 -7.83 -13.55 -3.62
CA GLY A 106 -7.08 -13.79 -2.39
C GLY A 106 -5.88 -12.86 -2.16
N PHE A 107 -5.71 -11.81 -2.94
CA PHE A 107 -4.58 -10.89 -2.78
C PHE A 107 -4.65 -10.05 -1.50
N GLY A 108 -5.85 -9.66 -1.09
CA GLY A 108 -6.02 -8.95 0.19
C GLY A 108 -5.48 -9.77 1.36
N LYS A 109 -5.79 -11.06 1.37
CA LYS A 109 -5.29 -11.98 2.40
C LYS A 109 -3.78 -12.12 2.32
N LYS A 110 -3.21 -12.19 1.12
CA LYS A 110 -1.76 -12.24 0.92
C LYS A 110 -1.06 -11.00 1.47
N ILE A 111 -1.62 -9.84 1.19
CA ILE A 111 -1.10 -8.56 1.68
C ILE A 111 -1.07 -8.55 3.20
N LEU A 112 -2.18 -8.95 3.84
CA LEU A 112 -2.26 -9.00 5.30
C LEU A 112 -1.26 -9.97 5.89
N LYS A 113 -1.10 -11.15 5.30
CA LYS A 113 -0.12 -12.13 5.78
C LYS A 113 1.30 -11.60 5.69
N TRP A 114 1.62 -10.93 4.59
CA TRP A 114 2.93 -10.31 4.43
C TRP A 114 3.17 -9.23 5.48
N ALA A 115 2.19 -8.38 5.70
CA ALA A 115 2.29 -7.29 6.68
C ALA A 115 2.51 -7.79 8.10
N ILE A 116 1.82 -8.87 8.48
CA ILE A 116 1.96 -9.46 9.82
C ILE A 116 3.37 -9.99 10.05
N LYS A 117 4.02 -10.50 9.01
CA LYS A 117 5.39 -11.03 9.11
C LYS A 117 6.45 -9.94 9.01
N ARG A 118 6.09 -8.73 8.60
CA ARG A 118 7.02 -7.63 8.46
C ARG A 118 7.45 -7.12 9.83
#